data_32abf25b45cf29b96025ff6e81179109
#
_entry.id   32abf25b45cf29b96025ff6e81179109
#
_cell.length_a   1.000
_cell.length_b   1.000
_cell.length_c   1.000
_cell.angle_alpha   90.00
_cell.angle_beta   90.00
_cell.angle_gamma   90.00
#
_symmetry.space_group_name_H-M   'P 1'
#
loop_
_entity.id
_entity.type
_entity.pdbx_description
1 polymer ?
#
loop_
_entity_poly.entity_id
_entity_poly.type
_entity_poly.pdbx_seq_one_letter_code
_entity_poly.pdbx_strand_id
1 'polypeptide(L)'
;MSRLKTFYGKKGEKGMSLLVFLVFFILGSALGMFMQTASLEEEFTGAAAAAAFLGRDWTGVMSPVGSISGFLRGIPYLPTMLCPDPVFQYKLFMLINSAAYALIPLSAFRLTDKLGVTKLWQRLLVTALCGIFPSVLIYSHYLLSEPLSTVFVWLLLLVIFRSEKENGKKAGAFFASVTAGLLTACAYFLSPSCAGVFL
;
A
#
# COMPACT_ATOMS: atom_id res chain seq x y z
N MET A 1 35.75 4.75 15.50
CA MET A 1 35.29 5.43 14.28
C MET A 1 34.20 4.68 13.52
N SER A 2 34.13 3.34 13.54
CA SER A 2 33.09 2.56 12.83
C SER A 2 31.65 2.76 13.34
N ARG A 3 31.44 2.83 14.66
CA ARG A 3 30.10 2.97 15.28
C ARG A 3 29.39 4.30 14.99
N LEU A 4 30.13 5.40 14.87
CA LEU A 4 29.59 6.72 14.53
C LEU A 4 29.11 6.77 13.06
N LYS A 5 29.88 6.20 12.12
CA LYS A 5 29.47 6.08 10.71
C LYS A 5 28.19 5.26 10.56
N THR A 6 28.01 4.20 11.37
CA THR A 6 26.82 3.35 11.35
C THR A 6 25.58 4.09 11.93
N PHE A 7 25.78 4.96 12.94
CA PHE A 7 24.68 5.71 13.53
C PHE A 7 24.19 6.84 12.63
N TYR A 8 25.11 7.59 12.01
CA TYR A 8 24.79 8.62 11.02
C TYR A 8 24.16 8.01 9.75
N GLY A 9 24.64 6.84 9.31
CA GLY A 9 24.07 6.11 8.18
C GLY A 9 22.61 5.70 8.40
N LYS A 10 22.29 5.12 9.58
CA LYS A 10 20.91 4.72 9.91
C LYS A 10 19.94 5.89 10.05
N LYS A 11 20.41 7.03 10.59
CA LYS A 11 19.57 8.23 10.73
C LYS A 11 19.31 8.90 9.38
N GLY A 12 20.31 8.96 8.51
CA GLY A 12 20.18 9.44 7.14
C GLY A 12 19.27 8.56 6.29
N GLU A 13 19.32 7.24 6.47
CA GLU A 13 18.49 6.30 5.74
C GLU A 13 16.99 6.41 6.14
N LYS A 14 16.71 6.61 7.43
CA LYS A 14 15.33 6.88 7.89
C LYS A 14 14.79 8.18 7.30
N GLY A 15 15.60 9.24 7.30
CA GLY A 15 15.25 10.52 6.70
C GLY A 15 14.98 10.41 5.20
N MET A 16 15.81 9.66 4.46
CA MET A 16 15.61 9.43 3.03
C MET A 16 14.35 8.60 2.76
N SER A 17 14.06 7.57 3.57
CA SER A 17 12.84 6.78 3.46
C SER A 17 11.59 7.64 3.68
N LEU A 18 11.63 8.55 4.67
CA LEU A 18 10.54 9.49 4.92
C LEU A 18 10.38 10.46 3.75
N LEU A 19 11.48 10.98 3.22
CA LEU A 19 11.45 11.88 2.06
C LEU A 19 10.83 11.20 0.84
N VAL A 20 11.23 9.97 0.54
CA VAL A 20 10.63 9.18 -0.55
C VAL A 20 9.13 9.03 -0.35
N PHE A 21 8.70 8.64 0.84
CA PHE A 21 7.28 8.52 1.14
C PHE A 21 6.54 9.84 0.92
N LEU A 22 7.05 10.95 1.48
CA LEU A 22 6.41 12.27 1.37
C LEU A 22 6.33 12.77 -0.08
N VAL A 23 7.38 12.59 -0.88
CA VAL A 23 7.39 13.00 -2.29
C VAL A 23 6.29 12.28 -3.07
N PHE A 24 6.20 10.95 -2.93
CA PHE A 24 5.17 10.18 -3.64
C PHE A 24 3.78 10.36 -3.06
N PHE A 25 3.65 10.56 -1.75
CA PHE A 25 2.37 10.91 -1.14
C PHE A 25 1.84 12.26 -1.63
N ILE A 26 2.69 13.28 -1.71
CA ILE A 26 2.32 14.60 -2.23
C ILE A 26 1.97 14.50 -3.72
N LEU A 27 2.78 13.77 -4.51
CA LEU A 27 2.52 13.56 -5.93
C LEU A 27 1.16 12.87 -6.14
N GLY A 28 0.91 11.76 -5.46
CA GLY A 28 -0.36 11.05 -5.53
C GLY A 28 -1.54 11.91 -5.07
N SER A 29 -1.40 12.61 -3.94
CA SER A 29 -2.46 13.50 -3.44
C SER A 29 -2.76 14.65 -4.38
N ALA A 30 -1.74 15.27 -4.96
CA ALA A 30 -1.91 16.35 -5.92
C ALA A 30 -2.65 15.86 -7.18
N LEU A 31 -2.22 14.75 -7.75
CA LEU A 31 -2.88 14.17 -8.91
C LEU A 31 -4.33 13.79 -8.59
N GLY A 32 -4.59 13.14 -7.45
CA GLY A 32 -5.94 12.77 -7.02
C GLY A 32 -6.88 13.97 -6.79
N MET A 33 -6.34 15.11 -6.39
CA MET A 33 -7.13 16.34 -6.23
C MET A 33 -7.49 17.00 -7.56
N PHE A 34 -6.64 16.84 -8.58
CA PHE A 34 -6.84 17.44 -9.91
C PHE A 34 -7.62 16.54 -10.86
N MET A 35 -7.61 15.22 -10.63
CA MET A 35 -8.39 14.30 -11.45
C MET A 35 -9.87 14.42 -11.12
N GLN A 36 -10.70 14.41 -12.15
CA GLN A 36 -12.15 14.34 -11.99
C GLN A 36 -12.53 12.96 -11.43
N THR A 37 -13.53 12.95 -10.56
CA THR A 37 -14.12 11.72 -10.05
C THR A 37 -14.68 10.91 -11.22
N ALA A 38 -13.99 9.85 -11.60
CA ALA A 38 -14.56 8.86 -12.49
C ALA A 38 -15.31 7.85 -11.62
N SER A 39 -16.61 7.73 -11.81
CA SER A 39 -17.39 6.75 -11.07
C SER A 39 -17.36 5.41 -11.81
N LEU A 40 -16.41 4.57 -11.46
CA LEU A 40 -16.46 3.16 -11.83
C LEU A 40 -17.31 2.42 -10.79
N GLU A 41 -18.19 1.54 -11.22
CA GLU A 41 -19.06 0.77 -10.32
C GLU A 41 -18.26 0.03 -9.23
N GLU A 42 -17.07 -0.45 -9.58
CA GLU A 42 -16.17 -1.14 -8.66
C GLU A 42 -15.54 -0.25 -7.59
N GLU A 43 -15.44 1.07 -7.82
CA GLU A 43 -14.83 2.01 -6.86
C GLU A 43 -15.61 2.08 -5.55
N PHE A 44 -16.94 2.01 -5.64
CA PHE A 44 -17.78 2.12 -4.47
C PHE A 44 -17.80 0.87 -3.60
N THR A 45 -17.27 -0.26 -4.07
CA THR A 45 -17.27 -1.52 -3.32
C THR A 45 -16.54 -1.38 -1.97
N GLY A 46 -15.41 -0.66 -1.94
CA GLY A 46 -14.68 -0.37 -0.70
C GLY A 46 -15.47 0.55 0.24
N ALA A 47 -16.11 1.56 -0.30
CA ALA A 47 -16.95 2.49 0.45
C ALA A 47 -18.20 1.78 1.01
N ALA A 48 -18.86 0.92 0.22
CA ALA A 48 -20.00 0.12 0.66
C ALA A 48 -19.60 -0.87 1.76
N ALA A 49 -18.45 -1.52 1.64
CA ALA A 49 -17.94 -2.39 2.69
C ALA A 49 -17.70 -1.60 3.99
N ALA A 50 -17.12 -0.41 3.91
CA ALA A 50 -16.93 0.47 5.07
C ALA A 50 -18.28 0.90 5.68
N ALA A 51 -19.27 1.25 4.85
CA ALA A 51 -20.62 1.60 5.28
C ALA A 51 -21.30 0.42 5.99
N ALA A 52 -21.16 -0.81 5.44
CA ALA A 52 -21.72 -2.02 6.03
C ALA A 52 -21.13 -2.32 7.42
N PHE A 53 -19.82 -2.09 7.64
CA PHE A 53 -19.20 -2.20 8.96
C PHE A 53 -19.84 -1.26 10.00
N LEU A 54 -20.38 -0.11 9.55
CA LEU A 54 -21.06 0.86 10.41
C LEU A 54 -22.58 0.65 10.46
N GLY A 55 -23.09 -0.47 9.94
CA GLY A 55 -24.51 -0.78 9.91
C GLY A 55 -25.33 0.10 8.96
N ARG A 56 -24.68 0.77 7.99
CA ARG A 56 -25.36 1.58 6.98
C ARG A 56 -25.69 0.72 5.77
N ASP A 57 -26.93 0.76 5.31
CA ASP A 57 -27.36 0.04 4.12
C ASP A 57 -27.08 0.85 2.86
N TRP A 58 -26.20 0.35 2.02
CA TRP A 58 -25.87 0.90 0.71
C TRP A 58 -26.30 -0.03 -0.44
N THR A 59 -27.05 -1.08 -0.14
CA THR A 59 -27.47 -2.09 -1.14
C THR A 59 -28.32 -1.51 -2.26
N GLY A 60 -29.04 -0.41 -2.01
CA GLY A 60 -29.80 0.31 -3.03
C GLY A 60 -28.98 1.09 -4.05
N VAL A 61 -27.70 1.34 -3.76
CA VAL A 61 -26.78 2.08 -4.64
C VAL A 61 -25.78 1.14 -5.32
N MET A 62 -25.56 -0.05 -4.74
CA MET A 62 -24.52 -0.97 -5.15
C MET A 62 -25.05 -2.39 -5.25
N SER A 63 -24.61 -3.07 -6.30
CA SER A 63 -24.72 -4.52 -6.36
C SER A 63 -24.16 -5.12 -5.07
N PRO A 64 -24.83 -6.09 -4.45
CA PRO A 64 -24.41 -6.61 -3.15
C PRO A 64 -22.93 -6.99 -3.22
N VAL A 65 -22.17 -6.60 -2.21
CA VAL A 65 -20.80 -7.03 -2.01
C VAL A 65 -20.83 -8.55 -1.87
N GLY A 66 -20.96 -9.23 -3.01
CA GLY A 66 -21.28 -10.65 -3.09
C GLY A 66 -20.14 -11.56 -2.71
N SER A 67 -19.01 -11.03 -2.22
CA SER A 67 -17.90 -11.84 -1.78
C SER A 67 -17.27 -11.29 -0.50
N ILE A 68 -16.94 -12.18 0.41
CA ILE A 68 -16.10 -11.92 1.59
C ILE A 68 -14.82 -11.16 1.23
N SER A 69 -14.29 -11.36 0.01
CA SER A 69 -13.10 -10.70 -0.51
C SER A 69 -13.23 -9.18 -0.62
N GLY A 70 -14.42 -8.62 -0.81
CA GLY A 70 -14.64 -7.17 -0.84
C GLY A 70 -14.65 -6.52 0.55
N PHE A 71 -14.87 -7.29 1.60
CA PHE A 71 -15.14 -6.74 2.92
C PHE A 71 -13.91 -6.08 3.56
N LEU A 72 -12.74 -6.67 3.41
CA LEU A 72 -11.48 -6.10 3.93
C LEU A 72 -11.11 -4.76 3.26
N ARG A 73 -11.61 -4.50 2.05
CA ARG A 73 -11.39 -3.20 1.37
C ARG A 73 -11.98 -2.03 2.16
N GLY A 74 -13.05 -2.26 2.92
CA GLY A 74 -13.72 -1.23 3.71
C GLY A 74 -12.90 -0.75 4.91
N ILE A 75 -12.05 -1.58 5.49
CA ILE A 75 -11.35 -1.27 6.73
C ILE A 75 -10.53 0.02 6.65
N PRO A 76 -9.67 0.25 5.63
CA PRO A 76 -8.92 1.49 5.51
C PRO A 76 -9.80 2.73 5.39
N TYR A 77 -11.02 2.57 4.86
CA TYR A 77 -11.93 3.69 4.60
C TYR A 77 -12.91 3.96 5.74
N LEU A 78 -12.94 3.13 6.79
CA LEU A 78 -13.83 3.36 7.95
C LEU A 78 -13.74 4.78 8.53
N PRO A 79 -12.56 5.39 8.72
CA PRO A 79 -12.48 6.74 9.27
C PRO A 79 -13.16 7.79 8.39
N THR A 80 -13.20 7.58 7.07
CA THR A 80 -13.79 8.53 6.13
C THR A 80 -15.32 8.55 6.21
N MET A 81 -15.93 7.44 6.64
CA MET A 81 -17.38 7.31 6.81
C MET A 81 -17.94 8.20 7.93
N LEU A 82 -17.09 8.74 8.80
CA LEU A 82 -17.47 9.70 9.82
C LEU A 82 -17.67 11.11 9.24
N CYS A 83 -17.24 11.35 8.01
CA CYS A 83 -17.43 12.63 7.34
C CYS A 83 -18.83 12.69 6.71
N PRO A 84 -19.62 13.71 7.03
CA PRO A 84 -20.99 13.86 6.50
C PRO A 84 -21.03 14.39 5.06
N ASP A 85 -20.01 15.11 4.61
CA ASP A 85 -19.92 15.66 3.27
C ASP A 85 -19.37 14.62 2.27
N PRO A 86 -20.17 14.19 1.26
CA PRO A 86 -19.75 13.17 0.30
C PRO A 86 -18.51 13.58 -0.53
N VAL A 87 -18.41 14.87 -0.88
CA VAL A 87 -17.28 15.37 -1.68
C VAL A 87 -15.98 15.32 -0.88
N PHE A 88 -16.05 15.75 0.37
CA PHE A 88 -14.90 15.67 1.26
C PHE A 88 -14.55 14.23 1.62
N GLN A 89 -15.55 13.38 1.82
CA GLN A 89 -15.37 11.95 2.05
C GLN A 89 -14.60 11.29 0.89
N TYR A 90 -14.98 11.58 -0.37
CA TYR A 90 -14.26 11.06 -1.54
C TYR A 90 -12.81 11.54 -1.58
N LYS A 91 -12.54 12.80 -1.26
CA LYS A 91 -11.15 13.30 -1.15
C LYS A 91 -10.33 12.60 -0.07
N LEU A 92 -10.96 12.23 1.05
CA LEU A 92 -10.31 11.42 2.08
C LEU A 92 -9.98 10.02 1.58
N PHE A 93 -10.84 9.40 0.79
CA PHE A 93 -10.53 8.13 0.12
C PHE A 93 -9.28 8.27 -0.77
N MET A 94 -9.20 9.34 -1.57
CA MET A 94 -8.03 9.58 -2.42
C MET A 94 -6.76 9.79 -1.61
N LEU A 95 -6.82 10.44 -0.45
CA LEU A 95 -5.67 10.58 0.44
C LEU A 95 -5.18 9.23 0.99
N ILE A 96 -6.11 8.34 1.37
CA ILE A 96 -5.76 6.99 1.83
C ILE A 96 -5.10 6.20 0.71
N ASN A 97 -5.65 6.25 -0.51
CA ASN A 97 -5.05 5.60 -1.67
C ASN A 97 -3.68 6.19 -2.02
N SER A 98 -3.51 7.51 -1.90
CA SER A 98 -2.21 8.16 -2.10
C SER A 98 -1.17 7.72 -1.06
N ALA A 99 -1.61 7.48 0.18
CA ALA A 99 -0.73 6.92 1.21
C ALA A 99 -0.34 5.47 0.89
N ALA A 100 -1.30 4.64 0.47
CA ALA A 100 -1.03 3.28 0.00
C ALA A 100 -0.07 3.29 -1.20
N TYR A 101 -0.34 4.14 -2.19
CA TYR A 101 0.55 4.32 -3.35
C TYR A 101 1.98 4.67 -2.93
N ALA A 102 2.18 5.63 -2.01
CA ALA A 102 3.49 6.05 -1.55
C ALA A 102 4.28 4.94 -0.83
N LEU A 103 3.60 3.93 -0.28
CA LEU A 103 4.25 2.75 0.31
C LEU A 103 4.92 1.85 -0.73
N ILE A 104 4.48 1.86 -1.98
CA ILE A 104 5.06 1.05 -3.06
C ILE A 104 6.51 1.50 -3.37
N PRO A 105 6.77 2.76 -3.80
CA PRO A 105 8.12 3.23 -4.03
C PRO A 105 8.98 3.25 -2.75
N LEU A 106 8.39 3.48 -1.58
CA LEU A 106 9.11 3.34 -0.31
C LEU A 106 9.60 1.90 -0.11
N SER A 107 8.76 0.92 -0.40
CA SER A 107 9.11 -0.50 -0.28
C SER A 107 10.20 -0.88 -1.28
N ALA A 108 10.10 -0.39 -2.53
CA ALA A 108 11.14 -0.55 -3.54
C ALA A 108 12.48 0.05 -3.08
N PHE A 109 12.47 1.26 -2.50
CA PHE A 109 13.66 1.89 -1.95
C PHE A 109 14.32 1.06 -0.85
N ARG A 110 13.53 0.48 0.03
CA ARG A 110 14.03 -0.39 1.11
C ARG A 110 14.50 -1.75 0.59
N LEU A 111 13.83 -2.27 -0.43
CA LEU A 111 14.20 -3.55 -1.04
C LEU A 111 15.54 -3.43 -1.75
N THR A 112 15.83 -2.35 -2.48
CA THR A 112 17.12 -2.12 -3.12
C THR A 112 18.28 -2.10 -2.12
N ASP A 113 18.07 -1.59 -0.90
CA ASP A 113 19.05 -1.67 0.18
C ASP A 113 19.29 -3.12 0.62
N LYS A 114 18.24 -3.90 0.75
CA LYS A 114 18.34 -5.32 1.10
C LYS A 114 19.07 -6.15 0.04
N LEU A 115 18.85 -5.81 -1.24
CA LEU A 115 19.54 -6.40 -2.39
C LEU A 115 21.00 -5.96 -2.54
N GLY A 116 21.49 -5.09 -1.65
CA GLY A 116 22.90 -4.68 -1.64
C GLY A 116 23.24 -3.58 -2.65
N VAL A 117 22.26 -2.86 -3.18
CA VAL A 117 22.50 -1.69 -4.04
C VAL A 117 23.09 -0.57 -3.20
N THR A 118 24.37 -0.28 -3.34
CA THR A 118 25.09 0.68 -2.49
C THR A 118 24.99 2.12 -2.96
N LYS A 119 24.80 2.34 -4.27
CA LYS A 119 24.75 3.68 -4.84
C LYS A 119 23.37 4.29 -4.70
N LEU A 120 23.26 5.41 -3.98
CA LEU A 120 22.00 6.09 -3.70
C LEU A 120 21.23 6.44 -4.98
N TRP A 121 21.90 6.93 -6.02
CA TRP A 121 21.22 7.30 -7.27
C TRP A 121 20.55 6.10 -7.97
N GLN A 122 21.15 4.90 -7.89
CA GLN A 122 20.54 3.68 -8.44
C GLN A 122 19.29 3.28 -7.65
N ARG A 123 19.36 3.39 -6.32
CA ARG A 123 18.21 3.15 -5.44
C ARG A 123 17.06 4.11 -5.76
N LEU A 124 17.37 5.41 -5.92
CA LEU A 124 16.37 6.43 -6.27
C LEU A 124 15.81 6.22 -7.68
N LEU A 125 16.64 5.80 -8.65
CA LEU A 125 16.19 5.49 -10.00
C LEU A 125 15.16 4.35 -10.00
N VAL A 126 15.48 3.23 -9.35
CA VAL A 126 14.55 2.09 -9.24
C VAL A 126 13.26 2.52 -8.51
N THR A 127 13.39 3.29 -7.44
CA THR A 127 12.25 3.83 -6.69
C THR A 127 11.36 4.70 -7.56
N ALA A 128 11.97 5.60 -8.35
CA ALA A 128 11.23 6.47 -9.27
C ALA A 128 10.53 5.67 -10.37
N LEU A 129 11.20 4.69 -10.98
CA LEU A 129 10.59 3.83 -11.98
C LEU A 129 9.41 3.04 -11.42
N CYS A 130 9.51 2.50 -10.21
CA CYS A 130 8.39 1.80 -9.55
C CYS A 130 7.24 2.75 -9.20
N GLY A 131 7.54 3.99 -8.78
CA GLY A 131 6.52 4.96 -8.40
C GLY A 131 5.82 5.62 -9.59
N ILE A 132 6.53 5.86 -10.69
CA ILE A 132 5.99 6.51 -11.89
C ILE A 132 5.40 5.48 -12.87
N PHE A 133 5.49 4.18 -12.54
CA PHE A 133 4.95 3.15 -13.42
C PHE A 133 3.46 3.41 -13.70
N PRO A 134 3.04 3.54 -14.99
CA PRO A 134 1.73 4.10 -15.32
C PRO A 134 0.55 3.39 -14.66
N SER A 135 0.56 2.08 -14.58
CA SER A 135 -0.53 1.34 -13.94
C SER A 135 -0.60 1.62 -12.43
N VAL A 136 0.53 1.69 -11.74
CA VAL A 136 0.56 2.00 -10.30
C VAL A 136 0.06 3.43 -10.05
N LEU A 137 0.49 4.37 -10.89
CA LEU A 137 0.10 5.77 -10.78
C LEU A 137 -1.39 5.97 -11.09
N ILE A 138 -1.90 5.40 -12.18
CA ILE A 138 -3.29 5.54 -12.60
C ILE A 138 -4.23 4.87 -11.60
N TYR A 139 -3.98 3.60 -11.25
CA TYR A 139 -4.86 2.86 -10.34
C TYR A 139 -4.87 3.42 -8.92
N SER A 140 -3.84 4.16 -8.50
CA SER A 140 -3.84 4.83 -7.19
C SER A 140 -4.88 5.95 -7.07
N HIS A 141 -5.41 6.43 -8.21
CA HIS A 141 -6.42 7.49 -8.26
C HIS A 141 -7.86 6.96 -8.36
N TYR A 142 -8.03 5.65 -8.36
CA TYR A 142 -9.32 4.99 -8.28
C TYR A 142 -9.47 4.28 -6.93
N LEU A 143 -10.70 4.18 -6.43
CA LEU A 143 -11.03 3.44 -5.20
C LEU A 143 -11.02 1.91 -5.43
N LEU A 144 -10.05 1.44 -6.19
CA LEU A 144 -9.89 0.03 -6.54
C LEU A 144 -9.07 -0.71 -5.48
N SER A 145 -9.17 -2.03 -5.49
CA SER A 145 -8.41 -2.90 -4.57
C SER A 145 -6.94 -3.01 -4.92
N GLU A 146 -6.58 -2.72 -6.18
CA GLU A 146 -5.25 -2.94 -6.74
C GLU A 146 -4.15 -2.18 -6.01
N PRO A 147 -4.31 -0.88 -5.66
CA PRO A 147 -3.28 -0.18 -4.89
C PRO A 147 -3.02 -0.82 -3.54
N LEU A 148 -4.08 -1.18 -2.82
CA LEU A 148 -3.96 -1.80 -1.50
C LEU A 148 -3.33 -3.19 -1.59
N SER A 149 -3.80 -4.04 -2.50
CA SER A 149 -3.25 -5.39 -2.70
C SER A 149 -1.79 -5.35 -3.14
N THR A 150 -1.42 -4.42 -4.03
CA THR A 150 -0.03 -4.21 -4.46
C THR A 150 0.88 -3.86 -3.28
N VAL A 151 0.42 -3.02 -2.34
CA VAL A 151 1.18 -2.72 -1.11
C VAL A 151 1.49 -3.99 -0.33
N PHE A 152 0.52 -4.90 -0.16
CA PHE A 152 0.74 -6.16 0.56
C PHE A 152 1.77 -7.05 -0.13
N VAL A 153 1.77 -7.10 -1.47
CA VAL A 153 2.80 -7.82 -2.25
C VAL A 153 4.19 -7.24 -1.99
N TRP A 154 4.34 -5.90 -2.02
CA TRP A 154 5.62 -5.26 -1.73
C TRP A 154 6.09 -5.47 -0.28
N LEU A 155 5.17 -5.43 0.68
CA LEU A 155 5.47 -5.72 2.08
C LEU A 155 5.88 -7.18 2.27
N LEU A 156 5.24 -8.12 1.57
CA LEU A 156 5.61 -9.53 1.57
C LEU A 156 7.06 -9.71 1.06
N LEU A 157 7.42 -9.10 -0.07
CA LEU A 157 8.79 -9.13 -0.57
C LEU A 157 9.79 -8.62 0.47
N LEU A 158 9.48 -7.51 1.15
CA LEU A 158 10.35 -6.98 2.22
C LEU A 158 10.51 -7.96 3.39
N VAL A 159 9.45 -8.68 3.77
CA VAL A 159 9.49 -9.69 4.84
C VAL A 159 10.34 -10.88 4.41
N ILE A 160 10.18 -11.38 3.18
CA ILE A 160 10.97 -12.52 2.65
C ILE A 160 12.46 -12.16 2.65
N PHE A 161 12.85 -11.03 2.05
CA PHE A 161 14.24 -10.61 1.99
C PHE A 161 14.83 -10.23 3.35
N ARG A 162 14.00 -9.87 4.32
CA ARG A 162 14.46 -9.68 5.70
C ARG A 162 14.75 -11.03 6.37
N SER A 163 13.90 -12.00 6.16
CA SER A 163 14.01 -13.35 6.74
C SER A 163 15.29 -14.06 6.29
N GLU A 164 15.68 -13.95 5.03
CA GLU A 164 16.91 -14.55 4.51
C GLU A 164 18.17 -14.02 5.21
N LYS A 165 18.17 -12.76 5.60
CA LYS A 165 19.33 -12.12 6.28
C LYS A 165 19.44 -12.50 7.77
N GLU A 166 18.34 -12.96 8.38
CA GLU A 166 18.25 -13.33 9.80
C GLU A 166 18.32 -14.85 10.02
N ASN A 167 18.69 -15.64 9.00
CA ASN A 167 18.66 -17.12 8.95
C ASN A 167 19.45 -17.89 10.04
N GLY A 168 19.97 -17.22 11.06
CA GLY A 168 20.59 -17.88 12.24
C GLY A 168 19.65 -18.06 13.44
N LYS A 169 18.45 -17.47 13.44
CA LYS A 169 17.54 -17.49 14.60
C LYS A 169 16.20 -18.12 14.22
N LYS A 170 15.94 -19.36 14.70
CA LYS A 170 14.68 -20.09 14.45
C LYS A 170 13.41 -19.27 14.75
N ALA A 171 13.43 -18.47 15.82
CA ALA A 171 12.32 -17.59 16.18
C ALA A 171 12.08 -16.49 15.12
N GLY A 172 13.13 -15.89 14.53
CA GLY A 172 12.99 -14.90 13.48
C GLY A 172 12.34 -15.45 12.22
N ALA A 173 12.74 -16.66 11.80
CA ALA A 173 12.17 -17.34 10.66
C ALA A 173 10.66 -17.67 10.88
N PHE A 174 10.29 -18.13 12.08
CA PHE A 174 8.91 -18.40 12.42
C PHE A 174 8.02 -17.14 12.32
N PHE A 175 8.45 -16.02 12.94
CA PHE A 175 7.70 -14.76 12.86
C PHE A 175 7.60 -14.23 11.43
N ALA A 176 8.66 -14.36 10.64
CA ALA A 176 8.64 -13.96 9.23
C ALA A 176 7.63 -14.80 8.42
N SER A 177 7.59 -16.12 8.63
CA SER A 177 6.64 -17.00 7.96
C SER A 177 5.20 -16.69 8.34
N VAL A 178 4.91 -16.45 9.61
CA VAL A 178 3.57 -16.06 10.09
C VAL A 178 3.18 -14.71 9.47
N THR A 179 4.08 -13.73 9.47
CA THR A 179 3.81 -12.40 8.87
C THR A 179 3.59 -12.52 7.37
N ALA A 180 4.38 -13.33 6.66
CA ALA A 180 4.21 -13.57 5.24
C ALA A 180 2.85 -14.22 4.95
N GLY A 181 2.45 -15.23 5.72
CA GLY A 181 1.14 -15.87 5.59
C GLY A 181 -0.02 -14.90 5.81
N LEU A 182 0.07 -14.03 6.83
CA LEU A 182 -0.93 -12.99 7.09
C LEU A 182 -1.02 -11.97 5.95
N LEU A 183 0.11 -11.49 5.45
CA LEU A 183 0.14 -10.54 4.32
C LEU A 183 -0.45 -11.17 3.05
N THR A 184 -0.14 -12.44 2.78
CA THR A 184 -0.70 -13.19 1.65
C THR A 184 -2.21 -13.33 1.79
N ALA A 185 -2.69 -13.72 2.96
CA ALA A 185 -4.12 -13.80 3.23
C ALA A 185 -4.82 -12.45 3.07
N CYS A 186 -4.26 -11.37 3.60
CA CYS A 186 -4.80 -10.02 3.43
C CYS A 186 -4.85 -9.62 1.94
N ALA A 187 -3.79 -9.87 1.17
CA ALA A 187 -3.76 -9.58 -0.25
C ALA A 187 -4.83 -10.36 -1.02
N TYR A 188 -5.02 -11.63 -0.71
CA TYR A 188 -6.07 -12.46 -1.30
C TYR A 188 -7.48 -11.97 -0.97
N PHE A 189 -7.73 -11.60 0.29
CA PHE A 189 -9.05 -11.07 0.69
C PHE A 189 -9.34 -9.68 0.14
N LEU A 190 -8.32 -8.91 -0.22
CA LEU A 190 -8.48 -7.63 -0.91
C LEU A 190 -8.77 -7.81 -2.40
N SER A 191 -8.06 -8.72 -3.05
CA SER A 191 -8.22 -9.02 -4.47
C SER A 191 -7.83 -10.47 -4.76
N PRO A 192 -8.80 -11.33 -5.10
CA PRO A 192 -8.53 -12.73 -5.45
C PRO A 192 -7.58 -12.90 -6.64
N SER A 193 -7.50 -11.90 -7.53
CA SER A 193 -6.55 -11.89 -8.66
C SER A 193 -5.09 -11.87 -8.19
N CYS A 194 -4.80 -11.46 -6.96
CA CYS A 194 -3.47 -11.56 -6.37
C CYS A 194 -3.04 -13.02 -6.10
N ALA A 195 -3.96 -13.99 -6.11
CA ALA A 195 -3.62 -15.39 -5.92
C ALA A 195 -2.57 -15.89 -6.93
N GLY A 196 -2.62 -15.39 -8.18
CA GLY A 196 -1.65 -15.73 -9.23
C GLY A 196 -0.22 -15.24 -8.97
N VAL A 197 -0.02 -14.34 -8.00
CA VAL A 197 1.33 -13.86 -7.62
C VAL A 197 1.99 -14.79 -6.60
N PHE A 198 1.21 -15.64 -5.93
CA PHE A 198 1.65 -16.51 -4.82
C PHE A 198 1.73 -17.98 -5.21
N LEU A 199 1.33 -18.34 -6.42
CA LEU A 199 1.52 -19.65 -7.05
C LEU A 199 2.79 -19.69 -7.88
#